data_5a63c8673686d63da1c326e2a695c5c8
#
_entry.id   5a63c8673686d63da1c326e2a695c5c8
#
_cell.length_a   1.000
_cell.length_b   1.000
_cell.length_c   1.000
_cell.angle_alpha   90.00
_cell.angle_beta   90.00
_cell.angle_gamma   90.00
#
_symmetry.space_group_name_H-M   'P 1'
#
loop_
_entity.id
_entity.type
_entity.pdbx_description
1 polymer ?
#
loop_
_entity_poly.entity_id
_entity_poly.type
_entity_poly.pdbx_seq_one_letter_code
_entity_poly.pdbx_strand_id
1 'polypeptide(L)'
;KTWTHEPTEFPAISSVQRQVLIRLHEGPLLFCSFTDLSANAKNPKGMTLQSKAGEFNGAGLFAAISFDNGKTWSHKRLVTPGGPERIVNGIDRNQFPLSDTRAEHNGYLVAIQSRDGRIQLISSKNHYVFNLAWLKALPEKPISK
;
A
#
# COMPACT_ATOMS: atom_id res chain seq x y z
N LYS A 1 -4.56 23.11 -24.31
CA LYS A 1 -3.95 22.25 -23.27
C LYS A 1 -3.74 20.87 -23.87
N THR A 2 -2.52 20.36 -23.82
CA THR A 2 -2.17 19.00 -24.21
C THR A 2 -1.98 18.15 -22.97
N TRP A 3 -2.18 16.85 -23.09
CA TRP A 3 -1.83 15.88 -22.05
C TRP A 3 -0.96 14.79 -22.66
N THR A 4 -0.13 14.18 -21.84
CA THR A 4 0.76 13.07 -22.22
C THR A 4 0.32 11.79 -21.52
N HIS A 5 0.56 10.66 -22.15
CA HIS A 5 0.37 9.34 -21.57
C HIS A 5 1.74 8.73 -21.33
N GLU A 6 2.03 8.41 -20.06
CA GLU A 6 3.27 7.76 -19.66
C GLU A 6 2.94 6.56 -18.77
N PRO A 7 3.59 5.40 -18.99
CA PRO A 7 3.41 4.26 -18.10
C PRO A 7 4.02 4.57 -16.74
N THR A 8 3.37 4.09 -15.69
CA THR A 8 3.91 4.18 -14.32
C THR A 8 4.78 2.96 -14.00
N GLU A 9 5.61 3.08 -12.95
CA GLU A 9 6.40 1.97 -12.41
C GLU A 9 5.54 0.95 -11.62
N PHE A 10 4.27 1.28 -11.36
CA PHE A 10 3.40 0.46 -10.52
C PHE A 10 2.75 -0.67 -11.28
N PRO A 11 2.49 -1.80 -10.59
CA PRO A 11 1.75 -2.91 -11.17
C PRO A 11 0.35 -2.48 -11.61
N ALA A 12 -0.14 -3.09 -12.68
CA ALA A 12 -1.53 -2.97 -13.08
C ALA A 12 -2.45 -3.56 -12.00
N ILE A 13 -3.68 -3.12 -11.94
CA ILE A 13 -4.71 -3.63 -11.03
C ILE A 13 -5.77 -4.44 -11.76
N SER A 14 -6.45 -5.33 -11.05
CA SER A 14 -7.55 -6.15 -11.55
C SER A 14 -8.92 -5.47 -11.37
N SER A 15 -9.97 -6.11 -11.88
CA SER A 15 -11.35 -5.62 -11.75
C SER A 15 -11.89 -5.57 -10.32
N VAL A 16 -11.23 -6.28 -9.38
CA VAL A 16 -11.60 -6.31 -7.95
C VAL A 16 -10.69 -5.44 -7.09
N GLN A 17 -9.88 -4.61 -7.73
CA GLN A 17 -8.96 -3.68 -7.07
C GLN A 17 -9.24 -2.26 -7.55
N ARG A 18 -9.12 -1.29 -6.66
CA ARG A 18 -9.15 0.15 -6.97
C ARG A 18 -8.02 0.83 -6.23
N GLN A 19 -7.45 1.81 -6.87
CA GLN A 19 -6.37 2.62 -6.33
C GLN A 19 -6.89 3.99 -5.89
N VAL A 20 -6.10 4.68 -5.07
CA VAL A 20 -6.39 6.05 -4.65
C VAL A 20 -5.12 6.90 -4.72
N LEU A 21 -5.29 8.14 -5.20
CA LEU A 21 -4.24 9.15 -5.25
C LEU A 21 -4.78 10.42 -4.60
N ILE A 22 -4.09 10.90 -3.56
CA ILE A 22 -4.42 12.17 -2.89
C ILE A 22 -3.17 13.01 -2.69
N ARG A 23 -3.35 14.33 -2.56
CA ARG A 23 -2.30 15.22 -2.09
C ARG A 23 -2.43 15.39 -0.58
N LEU A 24 -1.32 15.18 0.13
CA LEU A 24 -1.25 15.42 1.57
C LEU A 24 -1.09 16.92 1.87
N HIS A 25 -1.50 17.35 3.06
CA HIS A 25 -1.39 18.73 3.51
C HIS A 25 0.05 19.23 3.50
N GLU A 26 1.01 18.36 3.74
CA GLU A 26 2.45 18.64 3.73
C GLU A 26 3.03 18.79 2.30
N GLY A 27 2.21 18.55 1.27
CA GLY A 27 2.53 18.76 -0.14
C GLY A 27 2.77 17.52 -1.00
N PRO A 28 3.30 16.39 -0.51
CA PRO A 28 3.55 15.22 -1.35
C PRO A 28 2.25 14.53 -1.81
N LEU A 29 2.37 13.74 -2.89
CA LEU A 29 1.32 12.84 -3.32
C LEU A 29 1.43 11.51 -2.56
N LEU A 30 0.30 11.01 -2.09
CA LEU A 30 0.13 9.65 -1.59
C LEU A 30 -0.62 8.83 -2.64
N PHE A 31 -0.04 7.71 -3.04
CA PHE A 31 -0.67 6.71 -3.89
C PHE A 31 -0.80 5.39 -3.11
N CYS A 32 -2.00 4.84 -3.09
CA CYS A 32 -2.23 3.50 -2.54
C CYS A 32 -2.81 2.59 -3.61
N SER A 33 -2.26 1.38 -3.73
CA SER A 33 -2.65 0.38 -4.72
C SER A 33 -2.24 -1.02 -4.24
N PHE A 34 -2.30 -2.00 -5.13
CA PHE A 34 -1.96 -3.39 -4.86
C PHE A 34 -0.74 -3.82 -5.66
N THR A 35 0.06 -4.72 -5.11
CA THR A 35 1.37 -5.12 -5.67
C THR A 35 1.29 -6.01 -6.90
N ASP A 36 0.13 -6.57 -7.22
CA ASP A 36 -0.08 -7.38 -8.41
C ASP A 36 -1.56 -7.46 -8.81
N LEU A 37 -1.80 -7.94 -10.02
CA LEU A 37 -3.14 -8.18 -10.59
C LEU A 37 -3.92 -9.31 -9.90
N SER A 38 -3.23 -10.16 -9.14
CA SER A 38 -3.84 -11.34 -8.57
C SER A 38 -4.75 -10.97 -7.41
N ALA A 39 -6.03 -11.24 -7.54
CA ALA A 39 -6.95 -11.22 -6.42
C ALA A 39 -6.73 -12.43 -5.48
N ASN A 40 -5.79 -13.32 -5.79
CA ASN A 40 -5.56 -14.56 -5.07
C ASN A 40 -4.56 -14.38 -3.93
N ALA A 41 -5.04 -14.48 -2.68
CA ALA A 41 -4.21 -14.42 -1.49
C ALA A 41 -3.20 -15.57 -1.35
N LYS A 42 -3.39 -16.69 -2.08
CA LYS A 42 -2.54 -17.89 -1.90
C LYS A 42 -1.16 -17.75 -2.56
N ASN A 43 -1.08 -17.16 -3.74
CA ASN A 43 0.16 -17.05 -4.53
C ASN A 43 0.34 -15.65 -5.12
N PRO A 44 0.48 -14.59 -4.30
CA PRO A 44 0.73 -13.24 -4.80
C PRO A 44 2.15 -13.13 -5.35
N LYS A 45 2.33 -12.41 -6.45
CA LYS A 45 3.67 -12.12 -6.98
C LYS A 45 4.44 -11.13 -6.10
N GLY A 46 3.74 -10.15 -5.57
CA GLY A 46 4.36 -9.09 -4.79
C GLY A 46 5.21 -8.12 -5.61
N MET A 47 5.92 -7.26 -4.91
CA MET A 47 6.92 -6.33 -5.45
C MET A 47 8.10 -6.19 -4.49
N THR A 48 9.26 -5.78 -5.02
CA THR A 48 10.43 -5.48 -4.19
C THR A 48 10.20 -4.18 -3.41
N LEU A 49 10.37 -4.27 -2.11
CA LEU A 49 10.26 -3.17 -1.15
C LEU A 49 11.54 -3.09 -0.30
N GLN A 50 11.73 -1.94 0.37
CA GLN A 50 12.88 -1.69 1.22
C GLN A 50 12.51 -1.85 2.70
N SER A 51 13.43 -2.40 3.47
CA SER A 51 13.42 -2.41 4.93
C SER A 51 14.75 -1.93 5.48
N LYS A 52 14.87 -1.76 6.80
CA LYS A 52 16.16 -1.44 7.45
C LYS A 52 17.25 -2.51 7.23
N ALA A 53 16.84 -3.73 6.96
CA ALA A 53 17.77 -4.85 6.71
C ALA A 53 18.01 -5.15 5.23
N GLY A 54 17.49 -4.32 4.31
CA GLY A 54 17.62 -4.48 2.87
C GLY A 54 16.31 -4.79 2.18
N GLU A 55 16.39 -5.30 0.98
CA GLU A 55 15.23 -5.59 0.14
C GLU A 55 14.46 -6.83 0.60
N PHE A 56 13.16 -6.81 0.38
CA PHE A 56 12.29 -7.97 0.56
C PHE A 56 11.16 -7.95 -0.47
N ASN A 57 10.56 -9.10 -0.75
CA ASN A 57 9.35 -9.18 -1.56
C ASN A 57 8.12 -9.05 -0.68
N GLY A 58 7.31 -8.02 -0.92
CA GLY A 58 6.08 -7.78 -0.20
C GLY A 58 4.86 -7.86 -1.10
N ALA A 59 3.74 -8.39 -0.61
CA ALA A 59 2.54 -8.59 -1.42
C ALA A 59 1.27 -8.03 -0.76
N GLY A 60 0.46 -7.35 -1.57
CA GLY A 60 -0.84 -6.80 -1.17
C GLY A 60 -0.92 -5.28 -1.26
N LEU A 61 -1.75 -4.69 -0.42
CA LEU A 61 -1.96 -3.25 -0.34
C LEU A 61 -0.67 -2.52 0.05
N PHE A 62 -0.24 -1.58 -0.78
CA PHE A 62 0.91 -0.73 -0.51
C PHE A 62 0.57 0.74 -0.62
N ALA A 63 1.39 1.56 0.01
CA ALA A 63 1.39 3.01 -0.10
C ALA A 63 2.74 3.49 -0.65
N ALA A 64 2.70 4.50 -1.53
CA ALA A 64 3.87 5.15 -2.10
C ALA A 64 3.75 6.67 -1.99
N ILE A 65 4.89 7.35 -1.79
CA ILE A 65 4.97 8.81 -1.66
C ILE A 65 5.83 9.42 -2.77
N SER A 66 5.32 10.47 -3.39
CA SER A 66 6.04 11.30 -4.34
C SER A 66 6.14 12.75 -3.83
N PHE A 67 7.35 13.29 -3.81
CA PHE A 67 7.63 14.68 -3.45
C PHE A 67 7.78 15.61 -4.67
N ASP A 68 7.72 15.07 -5.88
CA ASP A 68 7.97 15.75 -7.15
C ASP A 68 6.79 15.68 -8.14
N ASN A 69 5.58 15.64 -7.59
CA ASN A 69 4.33 15.58 -8.36
C ASN A 69 4.16 14.31 -9.23
N GLY A 70 4.60 13.16 -8.72
CA GLY A 70 4.41 11.88 -9.36
C GLY A 70 5.51 11.46 -10.34
N LYS A 71 6.61 12.25 -10.46
CA LYS A 71 7.73 11.88 -11.33
C LYS A 71 8.54 10.73 -10.75
N THR A 72 8.77 10.74 -9.44
CA THR A 72 9.43 9.65 -8.71
C THR A 72 8.66 9.28 -7.43
N TRP A 73 8.83 8.05 -6.97
CA TRP A 73 8.15 7.50 -5.79
C TRP A 73 9.19 6.93 -4.84
N SER A 74 9.74 7.80 -4.01
CA SER A 74 10.91 7.54 -3.18
C SER A 74 10.66 6.63 -1.97
N HIS A 75 9.41 6.55 -1.50
CA HIS A 75 9.05 5.73 -0.36
C HIS A 75 7.87 4.83 -0.72
N LYS A 76 8.07 3.54 -0.54
CA LYS A 76 7.04 2.51 -0.78
C LYS A 76 7.04 1.52 0.39
N ARG A 77 5.87 1.21 0.91
CA ARG A 77 5.74 0.20 1.96
C ARG A 77 4.38 -0.49 1.92
N LEU A 78 4.31 -1.72 2.46
CA LEU A 78 3.02 -2.38 2.68
C LEU A 78 2.21 -1.65 3.75
N VAL A 79 0.91 -1.58 3.54
CA VAL A 79 -0.06 -1.11 4.54
C VAL A 79 -0.45 -2.32 5.40
N THR A 80 0.41 -2.63 6.33
CA THR A 80 0.27 -3.75 7.26
C THR A 80 0.79 -3.35 8.64
N PRO A 81 0.21 -3.87 9.72
CA PRO A 81 0.76 -3.69 11.07
C PRO A 81 2.04 -4.49 11.31
N GLY A 82 2.45 -5.33 10.34
CA GLY A 82 3.64 -6.19 10.47
C GLY A 82 3.47 -7.36 11.43
N GLY A 83 4.59 -8.00 11.77
CA GLY A 83 4.68 -9.13 12.68
C GLY A 83 4.45 -10.49 12.00
N PRO A 84 4.37 -11.56 12.80
CA PRO A 84 4.13 -12.91 12.30
C PRO A 84 2.86 -13.02 11.47
N GLU A 85 2.83 -13.93 10.51
CA GLU A 85 1.64 -14.16 9.70
C GLU A 85 0.46 -14.58 10.56
N ARG A 86 -0.66 -13.92 10.33
CA ARG A 86 -1.96 -14.22 10.97
C ARG A 86 -3.09 -14.00 10.00
N ILE A 87 -4.12 -14.81 10.12
CA ILE A 87 -5.35 -14.65 9.33
C ILE A 87 -6.25 -13.64 10.03
N VAL A 88 -6.73 -12.67 9.30
CA VAL A 88 -7.70 -11.67 9.75
C VAL A 88 -8.98 -11.75 8.96
N ASN A 89 -10.09 -11.36 9.59
CA ASN A 89 -11.39 -11.27 8.94
C ASN A 89 -11.61 -9.82 8.47
N GLY A 90 -11.88 -9.66 7.18
CA GLY A 90 -12.37 -8.40 6.65
C GLY A 90 -13.84 -8.14 7.04
N ILE A 91 -14.28 -6.89 6.94
CA ILE A 91 -15.69 -6.49 7.12
C ILE A 91 -16.60 -7.26 6.16
N ASP A 92 -16.10 -7.56 4.96
CA ASP A 92 -16.77 -8.35 3.92
C ASP A 92 -16.80 -9.87 4.21
N ARG A 93 -16.37 -10.28 5.42
CA ARG A 93 -16.24 -11.68 5.90
C ARG A 93 -15.20 -12.52 5.14
N ASN A 94 -14.47 -11.96 4.19
CA ASN A 94 -13.36 -12.65 3.55
C ASN A 94 -12.12 -12.60 4.45
N GLN A 95 -11.46 -13.75 4.56
CA GLN A 95 -10.21 -13.89 5.30
C GLN A 95 -9.01 -13.59 4.42
N PHE A 96 -8.00 -12.98 5.00
CA PHE A 96 -6.73 -12.76 4.33
C PHE A 96 -5.56 -12.72 5.34
N PRO A 97 -4.35 -13.11 4.90
CA PRO A 97 -3.17 -13.05 5.76
C PRO A 97 -2.63 -11.64 5.89
N LEU A 98 -2.20 -11.27 7.10
CA LEU A 98 -1.36 -10.10 7.37
C LEU A 98 -0.05 -10.56 8.01
N SER A 99 1.07 -9.94 7.59
CA SER A 99 2.39 -10.13 8.18
C SER A 99 3.32 -8.97 7.81
N ASP A 100 4.61 -9.09 8.10
CA ASP A 100 5.63 -8.16 7.62
C ASP A 100 5.72 -8.10 6.10
N THR A 101 5.41 -9.19 5.41
CA THR A 101 5.53 -9.33 3.96
C THR A 101 4.19 -9.44 3.24
N ARG A 102 3.06 -9.45 3.97
CA ARG A 102 1.73 -9.62 3.40
C ARG A 102 0.74 -8.59 3.93
N ALA A 103 0.01 -7.98 3.02
CA ALA A 103 -1.08 -7.05 3.29
C ALA A 103 -2.36 -7.51 2.57
N GLU A 104 -3.45 -6.78 2.76
CA GLU A 104 -4.70 -7.01 2.02
C GLU A 104 -4.44 -7.09 0.52
N HIS A 105 -4.96 -8.12 -0.15
CA HIS A 105 -4.61 -8.43 -1.55
C HIS A 105 -5.55 -7.82 -2.59
N ASN A 106 -6.76 -7.42 -2.20
CA ASN A 106 -7.74 -6.78 -3.08
C ASN A 106 -8.73 -5.93 -2.30
N GLY A 107 -9.40 -5.04 -2.98
CA GLY A 107 -10.44 -4.19 -2.44
C GLY A 107 -10.51 -2.85 -3.15
N TYR A 108 -11.51 -2.06 -2.82
CA TYR A 108 -11.70 -0.71 -3.31
C TYR A 108 -11.23 0.28 -2.26
N LEU A 109 -10.42 1.23 -2.66
CA LEU A 109 -9.77 2.16 -1.75
C LEU A 109 -10.38 3.55 -1.82
N VAL A 110 -10.50 4.20 -0.66
CA VAL A 110 -10.75 5.63 -0.52
C VAL A 110 -9.86 6.18 0.60
N ALA A 111 -9.31 7.36 0.43
CA ALA A 111 -8.46 7.97 1.45
C ALA A 111 -8.74 9.46 1.59
N ILE A 112 -8.59 9.95 2.80
CA ILE A 112 -8.51 11.39 3.13
C ILE A 112 -7.40 11.60 4.14
N GLN A 113 -6.90 12.82 4.24
CA GLN A 113 -6.07 13.23 5.36
C GLN A 113 -6.89 14.13 6.31
N SER A 114 -6.94 13.75 7.58
CA SER A 114 -7.58 14.52 8.64
C SER A 114 -6.74 15.76 9.00
N ARG A 115 -7.36 16.77 9.62
CA ARG A 115 -6.67 18.03 10.03
C ARG A 115 -5.47 17.80 10.95
N ASP A 116 -5.48 16.73 11.74
CA ASP A 116 -4.39 16.32 12.62
C ASP A 116 -3.24 15.58 11.92
N GLY A 117 -3.24 15.52 10.58
CA GLY A 117 -2.22 14.87 9.76
C GLY A 117 -2.38 13.36 9.61
N ARG A 118 -3.36 12.74 10.27
CA ARG A 118 -3.64 11.30 10.09
C ARG A 118 -4.30 11.05 8.74
N ILE A 119 -3.84 10.01 8.08
CA ILE A 119 -4.41 9.50 6.83
C ILE A 119 -5.38 8.40 7.20
N GLN A 120 -6.63 8.58 6.78
CA GLN A 120 -7.70 7.60 6.92
C GLN A 120 -7.83 6.90 5.58
N LEU A 121 -7.43 5.64 5.49
CA LEU A 121 -7.54 4.81 4.30
C LEU A 121 -8.56 3.70 4.58
N ILE A 122 -9.63 3.67 3.84
CA ILE A 122 -10.65 2.62 3.95
C ILE A 122 -10.59 1.76 2.69
N SER A 123 -10.52 0.47 2.89
CA SER A 123 -10.70 -0.54 1.85
C SER A 123 -12.09 -1.18 1.96
N SER A 124 -12.41 -2.08 1.03
CA SER A 124 -13.61 -2.93 1.15
C SER A 124 -13.58 -3.84 2.39
N LYS A 125 -12.43 -3.99 3.05
CA LYS A 125 -12.22 -4.96 4.14
C LYS A 125 -11.89 -4.30 5.47
N ASN A 126 -11.10 -3.21 5.46
CA ASN A 126 -10.56 -2.63 6.69
C ASN A 126 -10.43 -1.11 6.63
N HIS A 127 -10.29 -0.53 7.80
CA HIS A 127 -9.92 0.87 8.00
C HIS A 127 -8.49 0.93 8.54
N TYR A 128 -7.63 1.63 7.82
CA TYR A 128 -6.22 1.85 8.17
C TYR A 128 -6.01 3.32 8.54
N VAL A 129 -5.26 3.55 9.62
CA VAL A 129 -4.91 4.89 10.08
C VAL A 129 -3.40 4.98 10.25
N PHE A 130 -2.78 5.90 9.54
CA PHE A 130 -1.33 6.14 9.59
C PHE A 130 -1.03 7.61 9.27
N ASN A 131 0.23 8.01 9.20
CA ASN A 131 0.64 9.36 8.86
C ASN A 131 1.87 9.37 7.94
N LEU A 132 2.26 10.56 7.49
CA LEU A 132 3.43 10.74 6.62
C LEU A 132 4.74 10.27 7.29
N ALA A 133 4.89 10.46 8.58
CA ALA A 133 6.09 10.00 9.30
C ALA A 133 6.21 8.46 9.25
N TRP A 134 5.11 7.76 9.46
CA TRP A 134 5.08 6.29 9.32
C TRP A 134 5.39 5.85 7.89
N LEU A 135 4.88 6.54 6.87
CA LEU A 135 5.15 6.23 5.46
C LEU A 135 6.63 6.39 5.09
N LYS A 136 7.29 7.39 5.67
CA LYS A 136 8.72 7.66 5.44
C LYS A 136 9.66 6.72 6.19
N ALA A 137 9.19 6.14 7.29
CA ALA A 137 10.00 5.21 8.07
C ALA A 137 10.14 3.87 7.34
N LEU A 138 11.36 3.38 7.20
CA LEU A 138 11.59 2.02 6.73
C LEU A 138 11.06 1.02 7.77
N PRO A 139 10.36 -0.03 7.35
CA PRO A 139 9.98 -1.11 8.25
C PRO A 139 11.23 -1.83 8.77
N GLU A 140 11.11 -2.47 9.93
CA GLU A 140 12.14 -3.36 10.44
C GLU A 140 12.35 -4.54 9.48
N LYS A 141 13.33 -5.38 9.75
CA LYS A 141 13.55 -6.61 8.98
C LYS A 141 12.30 -7.48 9.04
N PRO A 142 11.72 -7.89 7.88
CA PRO A 142 10.67 -8.88 7.90
C PRO A 142 11.13 -10.17 8.57
N ILE A 143 10.29 -10.72 9.44
CA ILE A 143 10.56 -12.02 10.05
C ILE A 143 10.32 -13.07 8.96
N SER A 144 11.40 -13.58 8.40
CA SER A 144 11.34 -14.78 7.56
C SER A 144 11.03 -15.99 8.43
N LYS A 145 10.01 -16.76 8.06
CA LYS A 145 9.83 -18.09 8.60
C LYS A 145 10.93 -19.01 8.11
#